data_b15b69bf60728191db1939f3617f8eaa
#
_entry.id   b15b69bf60728191db1939f3617f8eaa
#
_cell.length_a   1.000
_cell.length_b   1.000
_cell.length_c   1.000
_cell.angle_alpha   90.00
_cell.angle_beta   90.00
_cell.angle_gamma   90.00
#
_symmetry.space_group_name_H-M   'P 1'
#
loop_
_entity.id
_entity.type
_entity.pdbx_description
1 polymer ?
#
loop_
_entity_poly.entity_id
_entity_poly.type
_entity_poly.pdbx_seq_one_letter_code
_entity_poly.pdbx_strand_id
1 'polypeptide(L)'
;MHPLLLVAALAVSADDKPKPVEVSGLKADAPASWKAEKPANLLRSHQFKLASADKGFADAELTVSPKSSDNVTKKFDEWKAQFTPPDGKKAEDVTKTSEFKIGEVKVHILDVTGTWKYKERPFDPKSKEEIKPEYRAVWVIVVGKDDTTHLRLSGPQGVVEKHYPEFEKWLKALK
;
A
#
# COMPACT_ATOMS: atom_id res chain seq x y z
N MET A 1 53.08 -27.72 -6.21
CA MET A 1 51.66 -27.99 -5.80
C MET A 1 50.90 -26.70 -5.89
N HIS A 2 50.05 -26.53 -6.90
CA HIS A 2 49.21 -25.34 -7.08
C HIS A 2 47.80 -25.70 -6.63
N PRO A 3 47.14 -24.94 -5.73
CA PRO A 3 45.74 -25.19 -5.42
C PRO A 3 44.85 -24.59 -6.52
N LEU A 4 44.03 -25.45 -7.11
CA LEU A 4 42.93 -25.09 -8.00
C LEU A 4 41.82 -24.41 -7.19
N LEU A 5 41.59 -23.13 -7.41
CA LEU A 5 40.43 -22.39 -6.89
C LEU A 5 39.23 -22.75 -7.76
N LEU A 6 38.31 -23.52 -7.19
CA LEU A 6 37.00 -23.81 -7.79
C LEU A 6 36.07 -22.61 -7.54
N VAL A 7 35.85 -21.80 -8.55
CA VAL A 7 34.83 -20.74 -8.52
C VAL A 7 33.48 -21.38 -8.83
N ALA A 8 32.66 -21.58 -7.81
CA ALA A 8 31.27 -21.98 -7.98
C ALA A 8 30.47 -20.78 -8.48
N ALA A 9 30.12 -20.76 -9.75
CA ALA A 9 29.16 -19.83 -10.30
C ALA A 9 27.76 -20.22 -9.79
N LEU A 10 27.18 -19.40 -8.90
CA LEU A 10 25.78 -19.48 -8.55
C LEU A 10 24.95 -19.09 -9.78
N ALA A 11 24.33 -20.10 -10.40
CA ALA A 11 23.35 -19.89 -11.44
C ALA A 11 22.11 -19.25 -10.81
N VAL A 12 21.88 -17.97 -11.05
CA VAL A 12 20.62 -17.30 -10.78
C VAL A 12 19.60 -17.89 -11.75
N SER A 13 18.62 -18.63 -11.22
CA SER A 13 17.54 -19.22 -12.00
C SER A 13 16.74 -18.12 -12.69
N ALA A 14 16.58 -18.24 -14.01
CA ALA A 14 15.95 -17.27 -14.90
C ALA A 14 14.39 -17.22 -14.78
N ASP A 15 13.79 -17.79 -13.72
CA ASP A 15 12.33 -17.93 -13.57
C ASP A 15 11.69 -16.99 -12.51
N ASP A 16 12.44 -16.04 -11.97
CA ASP A 16 11.96 -15.12 -10.92
C ASP A 16 11.53 -13.73 -11.49
N LYS A 17 10.80 -13.71 -12.61
CA LYS A 17 10.07 -12.47 -12.93
C LYS A 17 8.94 -12.34 -11.92
N PRO A 18 8.88 -11.25 -11.14
CA PRO A 18 7.78 -11.04 -10.22
C PRO A 18 6.47 -11.07 -11.00
N LYS A 19 5.50 -11.86 -10.50
CA LYS A 19 4.18 -11.92 -11.12
C LYS A 19 3.55 -10.53 -11.07
N PRO A 20 2.87 -10.10 -12.16
CA PRO A 20 2.21 -8.80 -12.17
C PRO A 20 1.17 -8.72 -11.06
N VAL A 21 1.04 -7.56 -10.46
CA VAL A 21 0.01 -7.28 -9.45
C VAL A 21 -1.31 -7.08 -10.18
N GLU A 22 -2.31 -7.88 -9.80
CA GLU A 22 -3.66 -7.78 -10.33
C GLU A 22 -4.55 -6.92 -9.41
N VAL A 23 -5.27 -5.97 -10.01
CA VAL A 23 -6.13 -5.00 -9.34
C VAL A 23 -7.42 -4.86 -10.14
N SER A 24 -8.51 -5.48 -9.69
CA SER A 24 -9.84 -5.40 -10.33
C SER A 24 -9.81 -5.65 -11.84
N GLY A 25 -9.12 -6.72 -12.26
CA GLY A 25 -8.96 -7.11 -13.66
C GLY A 25 -7.86 -6.37 -14.43
N LEU A 26 -7.30 -5.30 -13.88
CA LEU A 26 -6.12 -4.62 -14.43
C LEU A 26 -4.84 -5.23 -13.86
N LYS A 27 -3.70 -5.03 -14.54
CA LYS A 27 -2.39 -5.58 -14.14
C LYS A 27 -1.27 -4.57 -14.38
N ALA A 28 -0.30 -4.58 -13.51
CA ALA A 28 0.99 -3.92 -13.72
C ALA A 28 2.10 -4.64 -12.95
N ASP A 29 3.31 -4.60 -13.46
CA ASP A 29 4.48 -5.08 -12.72
C ASP A 29 4.77 -4.14 -11.54
N ALA A 30 5.06 -4.72 -10.37
CA ALA A 30 5.49 -3.93 -9.23
C ALA A 30 6.85 -3.26 -9.55
N PRO A 31 7.07 -1.98 -9.16
CA PRO A 31 8.37 -1.36 -9.24
C PRO A 31 9.47 -2.18 -8.56
N ALA A 32 10.66 -2.21 -9.12
CA ALA A 32 11.79 -2.97 -8.58
C ALA A 32 12.24 -2.48 -7.18
N SER A 33 11.90 -1.24 -6.82
CA SER A 33 12.14 -0.65 -5.50
C SER A 33 11.24 -1.23 -4.39
N TRP A 34 10.13 -1.90 -4.76
CA TRP A 34 9.17 -2.48 -3.81
C TRP A 34 9.57 -3.91 -3.46
N LYS A 35 9.87 -4.14 -2.20
CA LYS A 35 10.22 -5.48 -1.72
C LYS A 35 8.94 -6.26 -1.42
N ALA A 36 8.66 -7.30 -2.20
CA ALA A 36 7.54 -8.19 -1.94
C ALA A 36 7.74 -8.94 -0.61
N GLU A 37 6.66 -9.01 0.17
CA GLU A 37 6.59 -9.76 1.43
C GLU A 37 5.42 -10.74 1.40
N LYS A 38 5.48 -11.74 2.28
CA LYS A 38 4.34 -12.63 2.49
C LYS A 38 3.18 -11.83 3.09
N PRO A 39 1.98 -11.87 2.51
CA PRO A 39 0.82 -11.19 3.07
C PRO A 39 0.56 -11.60 4.52
N ALA A 40 0.32 -10.64 5.40
CA ALA A 40 0.09 -10.87 6.83
C ALA A 40 -1.21 -11.62 7.13
N ASN A 41 -2.17 -11.63 6.19
CA ASN A 41 -3.45 -12.34 6.32
C ASN A 41 -3.99 -12.76 4.94
N LEU A 42 -5.03 -13.60 4.95
CA LEU A 42 -5.65 -14.16 3.74
C LEU A 42 -6.49 -13.16 2.92
N LEU A 43 -6.77 -11.98 3.45
CA LEU A 43 -7.51 -10.94 2.73
C LEU A 43 -6.62 -10.15 1.77
N ARG A 44 -5.29 -10.27 1.90
CA ARG A 44 -4.31 -9.59 1.06
C ARG A 44 -3.80 -10.54 -0.02
N SER A 45 -3.83 -10.13 -1.26
CA SER A 45 -3.18 -10.84 -2.37
C SER A 45 -1.69 -10.50 -2.46
N HIS A 46 -1.33 -9.24 -2.17
CA HIS A 46 0.05 -8.76 -2.20
C HIS A 46 0.32 -7.84 -1.00
N GLN A 47 1.58 -7.85 -0.59
CA GLN A 47 2.12 -6.95 0.41
C GLN A 47 3.54 -6.59 0.01
N PHE A 48 3.85 -5.29 0.06
CA PHE A 48 5.17 -4.78 -0.28
C PHE A 48 5.67 -3.88 0.85
N LYS A 49 6.96 -3.97 1.08
CA LYS A 49 7.72 -3.08 1.93
C LYS A 49 8.43 -2.04 1.06
N LEU A 50 8.25 -0.78 1.37
CA LEU A 50 8.88 0.35 0.71
C LEU A 50 9.89 0.97 1.69
N ALA A 51 11.16 0.79 1.39
CA ALA A 51 12.24 1.09 2.33
C ALA A 51 12.32 2.58 2.66
N SER A 52 12.47 2.87 3.96
CA SER A 52 12.88 4.20 4.39
C SER A 52 14.33 4.47 4.01
N ALA A 53 14.62 5.65 3.45
CA ALA A 53 15.99 6.10 3.25
C ALA A 53 16.66 6.52 4.57
N ASP A 54 15.87 6.83 5.58
CA ASP A 54 16.32 7.22 6.91
C ASP A 54 16.13 6.04 7.88
N LYS A 55 17.25 5.58 8.47
CA LYS A 55 17.27 4.46 9.42
C LYS A 55 16.50 4.73 10.72
N GLY A 56 16.15 5.98 11.00
CA GLY A 56 15.35 6.38 12.16
C GLY A 56 13.84 6.16 11.97
N PHE A 57 13.37 5.89 10.75
CA PHE A 57 11.96 5.68 10.46
C PHE A 57 11.66 4.25 10.01
N ALA A 58 10.48 3.77 10.39
CA ALA A 58 9.96 2.52 9.84
C ALA A 58 9.73 2.64 8.32
N ASP A 59 9.82 1.52 7.64
CA ASP A 59 9.46 1.43 6.22
C ASP A 59 7.96 1.67 6.01
N ALA A 60 7.57 2.12 4.82
CA ALA A 60 6.18 2.14 4.43
C ALA A 60 5.72 0.75 3.94
N GLU A 61 4.41 0.52 4.01
CA GLU A 61 3.77 -0.71 3.55
C GLU A 61 2.75 -0.40 2.46
N LEU A 62 2.75 -1.18 1.38
CA LEU A 62 1.66 -1.24 0.41
C LEU A 62 0.98 -2.59 0.50
N THR A 63 -0.35 -2.59 0.65
CA THR A 63 -1.17 -3.80 0.66
C THR A 63 -2.20 -3.77 -0.45
N VAL A 64 -2.51 -4.94 -1.01
CA VAL A 64 -3.53 -5.15 -2.04
C VAL A 64 -4.52 -6.19 -1.54
N SER A 65 -5.80 -5.81 -1.45
CA SER A 65 -6.89 -6.65 -0.94
C SER A 65 -8.01 -6.73 -1.98
N PRO A 66 -8.09 -7.80 -2.76
CA PRO A 66 -9.17 -8.02 -3.72
C PRO A 66 -10.49 -8.41 -3.03
N LYS A 67 -11.58 -8.49 -3.79
CA LYS A 67 -12.92 -8.88 -3.31
C LYS A 67 -13.38 -8.05 -2.13
N SER A 68 -13.11 -6.77 -2.20
CA SER A 68 -13.41 -5.79 -1.15
C SER A 68 -14.75 -5.10 -1.42
N SER A 69 -15.23 -4.30 -0.45
CA SER A 69 -16.47 -3.53 -0.60
C SER A 69 -16.32 -2.39 -1.60
N ASP A 70 -17.31 -2.19 -2.45
CA ASP A 70 -17.43 -1.08 -3.40
C ASP A 70 -18.10 0.18 -2.80
N ASN A 71 -18.52 0.14 -1.54
CA ASN A 71 -19.11 1.29 -0.86
C ASN A 71 -18.03 2.32 -0.47
N VAL A 72 -17.65 3.16 -1.45
CA VAL A 72 -16.58 4.15 -1.32
C VAL A 72 -16.82 5.11 -0.16
N THR A 73 -18.02 5.72 -0.08
CA THR A 73 -18.34 6.72 0.94
C THR A 73 -18.19 6.14 2.34
N LYS A 74 -18.82 4.99 2.61
CA LYS A 74 -18.73 4.33 3.90
C LYS A 74 -17.30 3.99 4.27
N LYS A 75 -16.53 3.46 3.31
CA LYS A 75 -15.13 3.09 3.57
C LYS A 75 -14.25 4.30 3.84
N PHE A 76 -14.42 5.37 3.09
CA PHE A 76 -13.66 6.59 3.33
C PHE A 76 -13.96 7.21 4.70
N ASP A 77 -15.22 7.18 5.14
CA ASP A 77 -15.61 7.66 6.48
C ASP A 77 -15.01 6.79 7.58
N GLU A 78 -15.06 5.45 7.44
CA GLU A 78 -14.44 4.50 8.37
C GLU A 78 -12.92 4.71 8.48
N TRP A 79 -12.23 4.99 7.36
CA TRP A 79 -10.77 5.18 7.34
C TRP A 79 -10.35 6.56 7.86
N LYS A 80 -11.07 7.63 7.51
CA LYS A 80 -10.85 8.97 8.09
C LYS A 80 -10.98 8.97 9.60
N ALA A 81 -11.96 8.26 10.14
CA ALA A 81 -12.19 8.17 11.58
C ALA A 81 -11.04 7.51 12.37
N GLN A 82 -10.13 6.79 11.70
CA GLN A 82 -8.93 6.22 12.32
C GLN A 82 -7.82 7.24 12.56
N PHE A 83 -7.94 8.45 11.98
CA PHE A 83 -6.92 9.48 12.11
C PHE A 83 -7.37 10.61 13.01
N THR A 84 -6.44 11.06 13.86
CA THR A 84 -6.59 12.31 14.62
C THR A 84 -5.74 13.38 13.94
N PRO A 85 -6.31 14.52 13.53
CA PRO A 85 -5.52 15.62 12.97
C PRO A 85 -4.47 16.12 13.97
N PRO A 86 -3.37 16.72 13.51
CA PRO A 86 -2.45 17.45 14.36
C PRO A 86 -3.16 18.64 15.08
N ASP A 87 -2.58 19.06 16.20
CA ASP A 87 -3.11 20.17 16.98
C ASP A 87 -3.34 21.42 16.12
N GLY A 88 -4.50 22.04 16.29
CA GLY A 88 -4.90 23.23 15.54
C GLY A 88 -5.37 22.99 14.11
N LYS A 89 -5.39 21.74 13.62
CA LYS A 89 -5.93 21.38 12.31
C LYS A 89 -7.26 20.63 12.45
N LYS A 90 -8.12 20.79 11.45
CA LYS A 90 -9.35 20.01 11.32
C LYS A 90 -9.12 18.79 10.41
N ALA A 91 -10.04 17.83 10.43
CA ALA A 91 -9.96 16.65 9.60
C ALA A 91 -9.91 16.96 8.10
N GLU A 92 -10.65 17.97 7.65
CA GLU A 92 -10.65 18.44 6.26
C GLU A 92 -9.30 19.02 5.80
N ASP A 93 -8.51 19.61 6.70
CA ASP A 93 -7.20 20.20 6.37
C ASP A 93 -6.13 19.13 6.07
N VAL A 94 -6.35 17.92 6.56
CA VAL A 94 -5.40 16.80 6.48
C VAL A 94 -5.93 15.63 5.66
N THR A 95 -7.08 15.83 5.01
CA THR A 95 -7.74 14.81 4.18
C THR A 95 -7.90 15.33 2.75
N LYS A 96 -7.49 14.50 1.77
CA LYS A 96 -7.71 14.78 0.35
C LYS A 96 -8.40 13.59 -0.29
N THR A 97 -9.36 13.88 -1.18
CA THR A 97 -9.98 12.85 -2.02
C THR A 97 -9.80 13.20 -3.48
N SER A 98 -9.61 12.19 -4.31
CA SER A 98 -9.58 12.35 -5.76
C SER A 98 -10.12 11.09 -6.44
N GLU A 99 -10.47 11.22 -7.71
CA GLU A 99 -10.92 10.10 -8.53
C GLU A 99 -10.46 10.24 -9.98
N PHE A 100 -10.29 9.12 -10.64
CA PHE A 100 -10.05 9.03 -12.08
C PHE A 100 -10.52 7.68 -12.62
N LYS A 101 -10.41 7.48 -13.94
CA LYS A 101 -10.77 6.23 -14.62
C LYS A 101 -9.60 5.67 -15.39
N ILE A 102 -9.56 4.34 -15.47
CA ILE A 102 -8.69 3.57 -16.36
C ILE A 102 -9.64 2.72 -17.21
N GLY A 103 -9.95 3.18 -18.45
CA GLY A 103 -11.05 2.61 -19.23
C GLY A 103 -12.37 2.69 -18.47
N GLU A 104 -13.03 1.56 -18.23
CA GLU A 104 -14.29 1.46 -17.49
C GLU A 104 -14.09 1.38 -15.96
N VAL A 105 -12.86 1.14 -15.50
CA VAL A 105 -12.55 0.97 -14.08
C VAL A 105 -12.46 2.32 -13.40
N LYS A 106 -13.17 2.47 -12.27
CA LYS A 106 -13.15 3.70 -11.45
C LYS A 106 -12.13 3.54 -10.32
N VAL A 107 -11.32 4.57 -10.13
CA VAL A 107 -10.31 4.64 -9.08
C VAL A 107 -10.64 5.81 -8.16
N HIS A 108 -10.89 5.52 -6.90
CA HIS A 108 -11.16 6.51 -5.86
C HIS A 108 -10.01 6.50 -4.86
N ILE A 109 -9.49 7.67 -4.51
CA ILE A 109 -8.33 7.84 -3.62
C ILE A 109 -8.75 8.67 -2.40
N LEU A 110 -8.36 8.21 -1.22
CA LEU A 110 -8.40 8.93 0.04
C LEU A 110 -6.97 9.03 0.57
N ASP A 111 -6.50 10.23 0.82
CA ASP A 111 -5.18 10.54 1.36
C ASP A 111 -5.35 11.28 2.68
N VAL A 112 -4.84 10.72 3.78
CA VAL A 112 -4.99 11.26 5.13
C VAL A 112 -3.66 11.29 5.84
N THR A 113 -3.39 12.39 6.55
CA THR A 113 -2.22 12.54 7.43
C THR A 113 -2.64 12.84 8.86
N GLY A 114 -1.81 12.44 9.83
CA GLY A 114 -2.05 12.71 11.24
C GLY A 114 -1.59 11.59 12.15
N THR A 115 -2.15 11.50 13.34
CA THR A 115 -1.93 10.40 14.26
C THR A 115 -2.91 9.27 13.95
N TRP A 116 -2.38 8.13 13.52
CA TRP A 116 -3.18 6.97 13.14
C TRP A 116 -3.41 6.03 14.31
N LYS A 117 -4.68 5.73 14.60
CA LYS A 117 -5.13 4.70 15.55
C LYS A 117 -5.22 3.37 14.81
N TYR A 118 -4.09 2.70 14.69
CA TYR A 118 -3.96 1.47 13.91
C TYR A 118 -4.42 0.25 14.69
N LYS A 119 -5.20 -0.61 14.05
CA LYS A 119 -5.49 -1.97 14.53
C LYS A 119 -5.19 -2.97 13.41
N GLU A 120 -4.33 -3.93 13.69
CA GLU A 120 -3.96 -4.95 12.70
C GLU A 120 -5.19 -5.79 12.30
N ARG A 121 -6.04 -6.11 13.27
CA ARG A 121 -7.29 -6.85 13.10
C ARG A 121 -8.45 -6.04 13.64
N PRO A 122 -9.01 -5.11 12.84
CA PRO A 122 -10.01 -4.15 13.34
C PRO A 122 -11.32 -4.81 13.81
N PHE A 123 -11.62 -6.02 13.33
CA PHE A 123 -12.81 -6.78 13.73
C PHE A 123 -12.57 -7.70 14.94
N ASP A 124 -11.33 -7.83 15.42
CA ASP A 124 -11.00 -8.61 16.61
C ASP A 124 -11.02 -7.69 17.84
N PRO A 125 -11.94 -7.90 18.80
CA PRO A 125 -12.03 -7.09 20.01
C PRO A 125 -10.74 -7.11 20.86
N LYS A 126 -9.92 -8.15 20.69
CA LYS A 126 -8.64 -8.32 21.38
C LYS A 126 -7.46 -7.65 20.65
N SER A 127 -7.67 -7.17 19.42
CA SER A 127 -6.64 -6.46 18.68
C SER A 127 -6.32 -5.15 19.39
N LYS A 128 -5.06 -5.00 19.78
CA LYS A 128 -4.57 -3.77 20.42
C LYS A 128 -4.54 -2.64 19.40
N GLU A 129 -4.90 -1.46 19.86
CA GLU A 129 -4.73 -0.22 19.12
C GLU A 129 -3.30 0.28 19.30
N GLU A 130 -2.63 0.56 18.20
CA GLU A 130 -1.31 1.19 18.17
C GLU A 130 -1.46 2.65 17.74
N ILE A 131 -0.92 3.56 18.51
CA ILE A 131 -0.92 4.99 18.18
C ILE A 131 0.33 5.29 17.36
N LYS A 132 0.15 5.70 16.11
CA LYS A 132 1.22 6.01 15.17
C LYS A 132 1.19 7.49 14.82
N PRO A 133 1.99 8.34 15.51
CA PRO A 133 2.04 9.77 15.22
C PRO A 133 2.75 10.03 13.88
N GLU A 134 2.42 11.15 13.24
CA GLU A 134 3.04 11.60 11.99
C GLU A 134 2.98 10.53 10.87
N TYR A 135 1.84 9.86 10.75
CA TYR A 135 1.58 8.87 9.71
C TYR A 135 0.79 9.48 8.56
N ARG A 136 0.98 8.89 7.40
CA ARG A 136 0.16 9.10 6.20
C ARG A 136 -0.35 7.76 5.70
N ALA A 137 -1.62 7.73 5.33
CA ALA A 137 -2.19 6.59 4.63
C ALA A 137 -2.94 7.07 3.39
N VAL A 138 -2.62 6.43 2.28
CA VAL A 138 -3.31 6.60 1.00
C VAL A 138 -4.08 5.32 0.73
N TRP A 139 -5.40 5.38 0.84
CA TRP A 139 -6.29 4.30 0.45
C TRP A 139 -6.80 4.51 -0.95
N VAL A 140 -6.85 3.43 -1.71
CA VAL A 140 -7.40 3.43 -3.07
C VAL A 140 -8.45 2.35 -3.16
N ILE A 141 -9.62 2.70 -3.68
CA ILE A 141 -10.67 1.77 -4.05
C ILE A 141 -10.74 1.72 -5.58
N VAL A 142 -10.42 0.57 -6.13
CA VAL A 142 -10.49 0.32 -7.57
C VAL A 142 -11.73 -0.52 -7.84
N VAL A 143 -12.73 0.09 -8.48
CA VAL A 143 -14.02 -0.56 -8.78
C VAL A 143 -13.99 -1.00 -10.22
N GLY A 144 -13.77 -2.30 -10.43
CA GLY A 144 -13.87 -2.97 -11.72
C GLY A 144 -15.28 -3.48 -11.98
N LYS A 145 -15.45 -4.20 -13.09
CA LYS A 145 -16.76 -4.78 -13.49
C LYS A 145 -17.22 -5.88 -12.54
N ASP A 146 -16.32 -6.79 -12.18
CA ASP A 146 -16.64 -8.03 -11.47
C ASP A 146 -15.98 -8.10 -10.10
N ASP A 147 -15.07 -7.18 -9.77
CA ASP A 147 -14.31 -7.17 -8.52
C ASP A 147 -13.97 -5.74 -8.10
N THR A 148 -13.85 -5.55 -6.81
CA THR A 148 -13.34 -4.31 -6.19
C THR A 148 -12.11 -4.65 -5.38
N THR A 149 -11.03 -3.93 -5.63
CA THR A 149 -9.77 -4.09 -4.93
C THR A 149 -9.46 -2.85 -4.10
N HIS A 150 -9.12 -3.05 -2.84
CA HIS A 150 -8.58 -1.99 -1.99
C HIS A 150 -7.06 -2.06 -1.96
N LEU A 151 -6.43 -0.90 -2.12
CA LEU A 151 -5.00 -0.73 -1.88
C LEU A 151 -4.80 0.23 -0.71
N ARG A 152 -3.73 0.03 0.05
CA ARG A 152 -3.32 0.96 1.10
C ARG A 152 -1.81 1.11 1.10
N LEU A 153 -1.35 2.32 0.80
CA LEU A 153 0.03 2.74 1.04
C LEU A 153 0.05 3.50 2.38
N SER A 154 0.80 3.02 3.37
CA SER A 154 0.83 3.64 4.70
C SER A 154 2.20 3.53 5.36
N GLY A 155 2.53 4.51 6.17
CA GLY A 155 3.82 4.58 6.88
C GLY A 155 4.04 5.95 7.53
N PRO A 156 5.24 6.19 8.07
CA PRO A 156 5.65 7.53 8.48
C PRO A 156 5.46 8.51 7.33
N GLN A 157 4.89 9.69 7.61
CA GLN A 157 4.48 10.65 6.58
C GLN A 157 5.58 10.94 5.56
N GLY A 158 6.79 11.25 6.02
CA GLY A 158 7.91 11.57 5.12
C GLY A 158 8.37 10.38 4.25
N VAL A 159 8.19 9.14 4.72
CA VAL A 159 8.50 7.93 3.93
C VAL A 159 7.46 7.73 2.84
N VAL A 160 6.16 7.81 3.19
CA VAL A 160 5.07 7.71 2.20
C VAL A 160 5.18 8.83 1.16
N GLU A 161 5.53 10.05 1.57
CA GLU A 161 5.69 11.20 0.67
C GLU A 161 6.77 10.95 -0.41
N LYS A 162 7.88 10.30 -0.06
CA LYS A 162 8.94 9.92 -1.01
C LYS A 162 8.50 8.83 -2.00
N HIS A 163 7.69 7.88 -1.55
CA HIS A 163 7.23 6.76 -2.40
C HIS A 163 5.95 7.05 -3.18
N TYR A 164 5.19 8.06 -2.78
CA TYR A 164 3.90 8.38 -3.39
C TYR A 164 3.97 8.65 -4.90
N PRO A 165 4.95 9.39 -5.44
CA PRO A 165 5.03 9.63 -6.89
C PRO A 165 5.22 8.35 -7.70
N GLU A 166 6.02 7.39 -7.22
CA GLU A 166 6.19 6.09 -7.86
C GLU A 166 4.92 5.26 -7.78
N PHE A 167 4.26 5.25 -6.62
CA PHE A 167 2.98 4.57 -6.43
C PHE A 167 1.89 5.14 -7.34
N GLU A 168 1.75 6.46 -7.43
CA GLU A 168 0.77 7.11 -8.30
C GLU A 168 1.04 6.80 -9.78
N LYS A 169 2.31 6.83 -10.21
CA LYS A 169 2.71 6.45 -11.56
C LYS A 169 2.35 5.00 -11.86
N TRP A 170 2.65 4.09 -10.93
CA TRP A 170 2.31 2.67 -11.06
C TRP A 170 0.79 2.47 -11.13
N LEU A 171 0.02 3.14 -10.25
CA LEU A 171 -1.44 3.06 -10.25
C LEU A 171 -2.06 3.50 -11.58
N LYS A 172 -1.54 4.56 -12.19
CA LYS A 172 -1.96 5.07 -13.50
C LYS A 172 -1.49 4.20 -14.68
N ALA A 173 -0.51 3.34 -14.48
CA ALA A 173 0.02 2.42 -15.49
C ALA A 173 -0.72 1.07 -15.53
N LEU A 174 -1.66 0.82 -14.62
CA LEU A 174 -2.53 -0.36 -14.64
C LEU A 174 -3.30 -0.45 -15.97
N LYS A 175 -3.36 -1.64 -16.57
CA LYS A 175 -4.02 -1.87 -17.87
C LYS A 175 -4.55 -3.31 -17.98
#